data_b5348a26faaf7c7470972d857a48702a
#
_entry.id   b5348a26faaf7c7470972d857a48702a
#
_cell.length_a   1.000
_cell.length_b   1.000
_cell.length_c   1.000
_cell.angle_alpha   90.00
_cell.angle_beta   90.00
_cell.angle_gamma   90.00
#
_symmetry.space_group_name_H-M   'P 1'
#
loop_
_entity.id
_entity.type
_entity.pdbx_description
1 polymer ?
#
loop_
_entity_poly.entity_id
_entity_poly.type
_entity_poly.pdbx_seq_one_letter_code
_entity_poly.pdbx_strand_id
1 'polypeptide(L)'
;MNVTRRVTAYIADAYKGNRDIVIDVHDDDDGSLVWVCQGVVGTIPIGRPSGDYDIIFSVATSLSLDVLSINVDSSLATESVLCAVDMIGMSVDEVASKSSVSKLVVRDLFSGVSTKLSLVDAMRIDRGLAFIYRENNLLSTGEVISLISAHEAKSAILSMMFRAMSTEDISEVSGVSAKMIDSIVNDRRTVLPANVHAKLISADKRTQGTHFSPASSWSRAEAYRKARQLISSTGKFL
;
A
#
# COMPACT_ATOMS: atom_id res chain seq x y z
N MET A 1 -13.26 -14.67 -21.98
CA MET A 1 -12.88 -13.87 -20.79
C MET A 1 -11.41 -14.03 -20.55
N ASN A 2 -10.68 -12.92 -20.49
CA ASN A 2 -9.27 -12.96 -20.10
C ASN A 2 -9.17 -12.80 -18.58
N VAL A 3 -8.32 -13.59 -17.93
CA VAL A 3 -8.04 -13.43 -16.49
C VAL A 3 -7.40 -12.07 -16.28
N THR A 4 -8.07 -11.17 -15.54
CA THR A 4 -7.58 -9.83 -15.23
C THR A 4 -6.57 -9.87 -14.08
N ARG A 5 -6.85 -10.68 -13.06
CA ARG A 5 -5.95 -10.90 -11.92
C ARG A 5 -6.18 -12.26 -11.27
N ARG A 6 -5.21 -12.69 -10.50
CA ARG A 6 -5.29 -13.93 -9.70
C ARG A 6 -5.09 -13.62 -8.24
N VAL A 7 -5.97 -14.14 -7.39
CA VAL A 7 -5.94 -13.96 -5.94
C VAL A 7 -5.73 -15.32 -5.28
N THR A 8 -4.86 -15.38 -4.28
CA THR A 8 -4.56 -16.62 -3.55
C THR A 8 -4.91 -16.48 -2.08
N ALA A 9 -5.57 -17.49 -1.54
CA ALA A 9 -5.84 -17.63 -0.10
C ALA A 9 -5.36 -18.99 0.40
N TYR A 10 -5.14 -19.10 1.70
CA TYR A 10 -4.63 -20.29 2.37
C TYR A 10 -5.68 -20.79 3.37
N ILE A 11 -6.12 -22.04 3.22
CA ILE A 11 -7.01 -22.67 4.19
C ILE A 11 -6.16 -23.50 5.14
N ALA A 12 -6.26 -23.21 6.42
CA ALA A 12 -5.74 -24.05 7.50
C ALA A 12 -6.84 -25.06 7.90
N ASP A 13 -6.85 -26.22 7.29
CA ASP A 13 -7.80 -27.29 7.65
C ASP A 13 -7.10 -28.29 8.59
N ALA A 14 -7.60 -28.38 9.81
CA ALA A 14 -7.04 -29.24 10.84
C ALA A 14 -7.07 -30.73 10.46
N TYR A 15 -7.96 -31.14 9.54
CA TYR A 15 -8.17 -32.54 9.15
C TYR A 15 -7.60 -32.88 7.77
N LYS A 16 -7.54 -31.90 6.87
CA LYS A 16 -7.13 -32.11 5.46
C LYS A 16 -5.78 -31.49 5.13
N GLY A 17 -5.14 -30.86 6.10
CA GLY A 17 -3.89 -30.11 5.91
C GLY A 17 -4.10 -28.75 5.24
N ASN A 18 -3.03 -27.95 5.19
CA ASN A 18 -3.05 -26.63 4.56
C ASN A 18 -3.19 -26.78 3.05
N ARG A 19 -4.09 -26.03 2.44
CA ARG A 19 -4.27 -25.97 0.99
C ARG A 19 -4.39 -24.54 0.51
N ASP A 20 -3.89 -24.29 -0.68
CA ASP A 20 -4.04 -23.01 -1.35
C ASP A 20 -5.34 -23.00 -2.15
N ILE A 21 -6.03 -21.87 -2.14
CA ILE A 21 -7.15 -21.58 -3.04
C ILE A 21 -6.66 -20.51 -4.03
N VAL A 22 -6.73 -20.84 -5.30
CA VAL A 22 -6.44 -19.93 -6.39
C VAL A 22 -7.77 -19.47 -7.00
N ILE A 23 -7.95 -18.18 -7.10
CA ILE A 23 -9.16 -17.52 -7.59
C ILE A 23 -8.75 -16.71 -8.82
N ASP A 24 -9.30 -17.06 -9.97
CA ASP A 24 -9.15 -16.28 -11.18
C ASP A 24 -10.28 -15.23 -11.23
N VAL A 25 -9.91 -13.97 -11.42
CA VAL A 25 -10.83 -12.84 -11.44
C VAL A 25 -10.85 -12.22 -12.81
N HIS A 26 -12.04 -11.89 -13.30
CA HIS A 26 -12.32 -11.31 -14.59
C HIS A 26 -13.15 -10.05 -14.40
N ASP A 27 -12.90 -9.02 -15.19
CA ASP A 27 -13.80 -7.88 -15.31
C ASP A 27 -14.89 -8.22 -16.31
N ASP A 28 -16.14 -7.94 -15.97
CA ASP A 28 -17.27 -8.09 -16.88
C ASP A 28 -17.58 -6.77 -17.59
N ASP A 29 -18.24 -6.85 -18.74
CA ASP A 29 -18.54 -5.69 -19.60
C ASP A 29 -19.46 -4.67 -18.90
N ASP A 30 -20.23 -5.10 -17.91
CA ASP A 30 -21.09 -4.24 -17.07
C ASP A 30 -20.35 -3.59 -15.90
N GLY A 31 -19.04 -3.88 -15.74
CA GLY A 31 -18.22 -3.38 -14.63
C GLY A 31 -18.37 -4.16 -13.31
N SER A 32 -19.07 -5.28 -13.30
CA SER A 32 -19.02 -6.26 -12.21
C SER A 32 -17.75 -7.09 -12.28
N LEU A 33 -17.37 -7.71 -11.15
CA LEU A 33 -16.28 -8.68 -11.13
C LEU A 33 -16.83 -10.10 -11.13
N VAL A 34 -16.33 -10.93 -12.02
CA VAL A 34 -16.59 -12.38 -12.07
C VAL A 34 -15.36 -13.10 -11.52
N TRP A 35 -15.59 -13.99 -10.56
CA TRP A 35 -14.52 -14.85 -10.04
C TRP A 35 -14.80 -16.32 -10.35
N VAL A 36 -13.74 -17.10 -10.57
CA VAL A 36 -13.79 -18.54 -10.82
C VAL A 36 -12.85 -19.22 -9.84
N CYS A 37 -13.38 -20.18 -9.09
CA CYS A 37 -12.61 -20.96 -8.13
C CYS A 37 -13.12 -22.41 -8.08
N GLN A 38 -12.25 -23.38 -8.30
CA GLN A 38 -12.58 -24.83 -8.24
C GLN A 38 -13.83 -25.21 -9.05
N GLY A 39 -14.05 -24.60 -10.20
CA GLY A 39 -15.21 -24.83 -11.06
C GLY A 39 -16.49 -24.12 -10.63
N VAL A 40 -16.47 -23.39 -9.53
CA VAL A 40 -17.59 -22.51 -9.11
C VAL A 40 -17.34 -21.12 -9.65
N VAL A 41 -18.39 -20.49 -10.15
CA VAL A 41 -18.38 -19.13 -10.67
C VAL A 41 -19.29 -18.27 -9.80
N GLY A 42 -18.83 -17.07 -9.46
CA GLY A 42 -19.64 -16.09 -8.75
C GLY A 42 -19.33 -14.68 -9.23
N THR A 43 -20.16 -13.74 -8.81
CA THR A 43 -20.06 -12.34 -9.21
C THR A 43 -20.06 -11.42 -8.00
N ILE A 44 -19.32 -10.30 -8.10
CA ILE A 44 -19.41 -9.19 -7.16
C ILE A 44 -20.02 -8.02 -7.94
N PRO A 45 -21.23 -7.56 -7.56
CA PRO A 45 -21.92 -6.48 -8.26
C PRO A 45 -21.18 -5.16 -8.18
N ILE A 46 -21.40 -4.27 -9.16
CA ILE A 46 -20.93 -2.89 -9.17
C ILE A 46 -21.28 -2.17 -7.84
N GLY A 47 -20.33 -1.37 -7.34
CA GLY A 47 -20.53 -0.58 -6.13
C GLY A 47 -20.37 -1.34 -4.81
N ARG A 48 -20.10 -2.65 -4.86
CA ARG A 48 -19.65 -3.41 -3.70
C ARG A 48 -18.14 -3.35 -3.55
N PRO A 49 -17.61 -3.43 -2.31
CA PRO A 49 -16.17 -3.60 -2.11
C PRO A 49 -15.64 -4.77 -2.94
N SER A 50 -14.61 -4.53 -3.71
CA SER A 50 -14.05 -5.48 -4.68
C SER A 50 -12.55 -5.69 -4.50
N GLY A 51 -12.05 -5.41 -3.29
CA GLY A 51 -10.68 -5.74 -2.90
C GLY A 51 -10.45 -7.25 -2.84
N ASP A 52 -9.19 -7.66 -2.81
CA ASP A 52 -8.83 -9.09 -2.81
C ASP A 52 -9.45 -9.84 -1.63
N TYR A 53 -9.53 -9.22 -0.45
CA TYR A 53 -10.15 -9.82 0.72
C TYR A 53 -11.66 -10.02 0.57
N ASP A 54 -12.36 -9.09 -0.09
CA ASP A 54 -13.80 -9.21 -0.36
C ASP A 54 -14.07 -10.33 -1.36
N ILE A 55 -13.20 -10.50 -2.36
CA ILE A 55 -13.27 -11.62 -3.32
C ILE A 55 -13.07 -12.94 -2.59
N ILE A 56 -12.02 -13.07 -1.77
CA ILE A 56 -11.75 -14.28 -1.00
C ILE A 56 -12.93 -14.61 -0.08
N PHE A 57 -13.52 -13.60 0.57
CA PHE A 57 -14.69 -13.77 1.43
C PHE A 57 -15.92 -14.26 0.64
N SER A 58 -16.17 -13.70 -0.55
CA SER A 58 -17.24 -14.13 -1.44
C SER A 58 -17.08 -15.58 -1.86
N VAL A 59 -15.86 -15.97 -2.27
CA VAL A 59 -15.53 -17.37 -2.62
C VAL A 59 -15.74 -18.30 -1.43
N ALA A 60 -15.21 -17.92 -0.26
CA ALA A 60 -15.33 -18.71 0.95
C ALA A 60 -16.79 -19.01 1.30
N THR A 61 -17.64 -17.99 1.23
CA THR A 61 -19.06 -18.09 1.49
C THR A 61 -19.74 -19.00 0.47
N SER A 62 -19.44 -18.83 -0.82
CA SER A 62 -20.02 -19.62 -1.90
C SER A 62 -19.62 -21.10 -1.86
N LEU A 63 -18.40 -21.38 -1.41
CA LEU A 63 -17.89 -22.74 -1.24
C LEU A 63 -18.20 -23.35 0.14
N SER A 64 -18.95 -22.65 0.99
CA SER A 64 -19.27 -23.05 2.37
C SER A 64 -18.02 -23.38 3.19
N LEU A 65 -16.96 -22.60 3.00
CA LEU A 65 -15.72 -22.73 3.78
C LEU A 65 -15.84 -21.97 5.10
N ASP A 66 -15.16 -22.48 6.12
CA ASP A 66 -15.06 -21.75 7.38
C ASP A 66 -14.13 -20.54 7.21
N VAL A 67 -14.71 -19.34 7.21
CA VAL A 67 -13.99 -18.07 7.03
C VAL A 67 -12.92 -17.87 8.11
N LEU A 68 -13.11 -18.41 9.31
CA LEU A 68 -12.15 -18.29 10.42
C LEU A 68 -10.89 -19.14 10.19
N SER A 69 -10.98 -20.16 9.34
CA SER A 69 -9.84 -21.01 8.98
C SER A 69 -9.02 -20.47 7.81
N ILE A 70 -9.44 -19.35 7.20
CA ILE A 70 -8.76 -18.79 6.02
C ILE A 70 -7.72 -17.78 6.45
N ASN A 71 -6.50 -17.98 5.94
CA ASN A 71 -5.43 -17.02 6.02
C ASN A 71 -5.12 -16.44 4.64
N VAL A 72 -4.66 -15.20 4.63
CA VAL A 72 -4.27 -14.46 3.44
C VAL A 72 -2.83 -13.98 3.59
N ASP A 73 -2.20 -13.61 2.48
CA ASP A 73 -0.93 -12.91 2.52
C ASP A 73 -1.08 -11.58 3.27
N SER A 74 -0.14 -11.28 4.17
CA SER A 74 -0.22 -10.11 5.03
C SER A 74 0.32 -8.83 4.37
N SER A 75 0.90 -8.90 3.18
CA SER A 75 1.61 -7.78 2.55
C SER A 75 0.74 -6.53 2.41
N LEU A 76 -0.49 -6.66 1.88
CA LEU A 76 -1.42 -5.53 1.75
C LEU A 76 -1.82 -4.93 3.10
N ALA A 77 -2.09 -5.77 4.10
CA ALA A 77 -2.41 -5.30 5.44
C ALA A 77 -1.20 -4.62 6.11
N THR A 78 -0.01 -5.17 5.94
CA THR A 78 1.26 -4.60 6.40
C THR A 78 1.47 -3.21 5.79
N GLU A 79 1.33 -3.06 4.50
CA GLU A 79 1.48 -1.79 3.81
C GLU A 79 0.43 -0.77 4.27
N SER A 80 -0.80 -1.21 4.48
CA SER A 80 -1.86 -0.35 5.02
C SER A 80 -1.53 0.13 6.42
N VAL A 81 -1.05 -0.74 7.31
CA VAL A 81 -0.62 -0.38 8.68
C VAL A 81 0.56 0.60 8.63
N LEU A 82 1.58 0.32 7.83
CA LEU A 82 2.74 1.19 7.67
C LEU A 82 2.31 2.57 7.15
N CYS A 83 1.39 2.63 6.18
CA CYS A 83 0.84 3.90 5.69
C CYS A 83 0.12 4.68 6.79
N ALA A 84 -0.70 4.03 7.61
CA ALA A 84 -1.40 4.67 8.71
C ALA A 84 -0.42 5.28 9.74
N VAL A 85 0.61 4.52 10.10
CA VAL A 85 1.60 4.98 11.08
C VAL A 85 2.49 6.08 10.50
N ASP A 86 3.04 5.89 9.30
CA ASP A 86 4.06 6.78 8.75
C ASP A 86 3.48 8.02 8.06
N MET A 87 2.31 7.92 7.42
CA MET A 87 1.70 9.05 6.71
C MET A 87 0.76 9.87 7.58
N ILE A 88 -0.04 9.19 8.40
CA ILE A 88 -1.07 9.84 9.21
C ILE A 88 -0.52 10.10 10.61
N GLY A 89 0.55 9.43 11.02
CA GLY A 89 1.16 9.57 12.35
C GLY A 89 0.39 8.82 13.44
N MET A 90 -0.42 7.84 13.07
CA MET A 90 -1.15 7.02 14.04
C MET A 90 -0.20 6.15 14.86
N SER A 91 -0.51 5.98 16.14
CA SER A 91 0.13 4.96 16.96
C SER A 91 -0.40 3.56 16.61
N VAL A 92 0.38 2.53 16.92
CA VAL A 92 -0.04 1.12 16.81
C VAL A 92 -1.35 0.86 17.55
N ASP A 93 -1.54 1.55 18.69
CA ASP A 93 -2.73 1.43 19.51
C ASP A 93 -3.98 2.01 18.84
N GLU A 94 -3.84 3.15 18.19
CA GLU A 94 -4.92 3.77 17.43
C GLU A 94 -5.30 2.93 16.22
N VAL A 95 -4.31 2.39 15.49
CA VAL A 95 -4.56 1.47 14.37
C VAL A 95 -5.32 0.23 14.85
N ALA A 96 -4.89 -0.38 15.94
CA ALA A 96 -5.54 -1.56 16.52
C ALA A 96 -7.00 -1.26 16.95
N SER A 97 -7.22 -0.14 17.60
CA SER A 97 -8.54 0.31 18.04
C SER A 97 -9.48 0.58 16.85
N LYS A 98 -9.02 1.34 15.87
CA LYS A 98 -9.81 1.70 14.67
C LYS A 98 -10.14 0.51 13.79
N SER A 99 -9.22 -0.44 13.68
CA SER A 99 -9.41 -1.66 12.89
C SER A 99 -10.11 -2.77 13.68
N SER A 100 -10.33 -2.61 14.97
CA SER A 100 -10.92 -3.65 15.85
C SER A 100 -10.13 -4.97 15.81
N VAL A 101 -8.80 -4.89 15.74
CA VAL A 101 -7.88 -6.04 15.81
C VAL A 101 -7.01 -5.94 17.05
N SER A 102 -6.37 -7.04 17.44
CA SER A 102 -5.48 -7.01 18.60
C SER A 102 -4.23 -6.17 18.32
N LYS A 103 -3.73 -5.50 19.37
CA LYS A 103 -2.45 -4.78 19.31
C LYS A 103 -1.28 -5.65 18.84
N LEU A 104 -1.31 -6.93 19.20
CA LEU A 104 -0.26 -7.88 18.83
C LEU A 104 -0.22 -8.06 17.32
N VAL A 105 -1.39 -8.27 16.69
CA VAL A 105 -1.50 -8.38 15.23
C VAL A 105 -0.94 -7.15 14.53
N VAL A 106 -1.33 -5.95 14.97
CA VAL A 106 -0.83 -4.70 14.36
C VAL A 106 0.69 -4.55 14.54
N ARG A 107 1.21 -4.93 15.72
CA ARG A 107 2.65 -4.89 15.99
C ARG A 107 3.43 -5.86 15.11
N ASP A 108 2.92 -7.08 14.94
CA ASP A 108 3.56 -8.12 14.13
C ASP A 108 3.57 -7.72 12.64
N LEU A 109 2.49 -7.09 12.14
CA LEU A 109 2.44 -6.51 10.81
C LEU A 109 3.44 -5.35 10.67
N PHE A 110 3.44 -4.42 11.61
CA PHE A 110 4.33 -3.27 11.60
C PHE A 110 5.82 -3.67 11.62
N SER A 111 6.16 -4.73 12.34
CA SER A 111 7.53 -5.27 12.41
C SER A 111 7.88 -6.21 11.25
N GLY A 112 6.93 -6.54 10.38
CA GLY A 112 7.16 -7.45 9.26
C GLY A 112 7.39 -8.91 9.66
N VAL A 113 7.06 -9.29 10.90
CA VAL A 113 7.22 -10.66 11.40
C VAL A 113 6.16 -11.59 10.82
N SER A 114 4.95 -11.11 10.62
CA SER A 114 3.83 -11.91 10.12
C SER A 114 3.79 -11.89 8.59
N THR A 115 3.87 -13.06 7.98
CA THR A 115 3.69 -13.23 6.52
C THR A 115 2.29 -13.68 6.14
N LYS A 116 1.49 -14.12 7.12
CA LYS A 116 0.10 -14.55 6.94
C LYS A 116 -0.77 -13.94 8.02
N LEU A 117 -2.00 -13.61 7.64
CA LEU A 117 -2.99 -12.98 8.50
C LEU A 117 -4.34 -13.68 8.32
N SER A 118 -5.16 -13.77 9.38
CA SER A 118 -6.52 -14.27 9.21
C SER A 118 -7.30 -13.36 8.25
N LEU A 119 -8.14 -13.95 7.40
CA LEU A 119 -8.98 -13.17 6.48
C LEU A 119 -9.82 -12.13 7.23
N VAL A 120 -10.34 -12.51 8.40
CA VAL A 120 -11.17 -11.61 9.23
C VAL A 120 -10.37 -10.39 9.70
N ASP A 121 -9.15 -10.58 10.18
CA ASP A 121 -8.32 -9.45 10.63
C ASP A 121 -7.83 -8.62 9.45
N ALA A 122 -7.52 -9.24 8.33
CA ALA A 122 -7.17 -8.53 7.09
C ALA A 122 -8.30 -7.59 6.63
N MET A 123 -9.55 -8.10 6.59
CA MET A 123 -10.73 -7.29 6.24
C MET A 123 -11.02 -6.19 7.26
N ARG A 124 -10.79 -6.44 8.55
CA ARG A 124 -10.97 -5.41 9.59
C ARG A 124 -9.95 -4.28 9.45
N ILE A 125 -8.69 -4.61 9.18
CA ILE A 125 -7.63 -3.63 8.94
C ILE A 125 -7.97 -2.81 7.69
N ASP A 126 -8.27 -3.46 6.58
CA ASP A 126 -8.59 -2.80 5.33
C ASP A 126 -9.76 -1.82 5.48
N ARG A 127 -10.87 -2.26 6.06
CA ARG A 127 -12.07 -1.41 6.26
C ARG A 127 -11.85 -0.29 7.27
N GLY A 128 -11.17 -0.59 8.39
CA GLY A 128 -10.86 0.40 9.41
C GLY A 128 -9.95 1.51 8.89
N LEU A 129 -8.93 1.15 8.14
CA LEU A 129 -7.98 2.11 7.57
C LEU A 129 -8.53 2.83 6.35
N ALA A 130 -9.35 2.20 5.50
CA ALA A 130 -10.01 2.86 4.38
C ALA A 130 -10.85 4.08 4.82
N PHE A 131 -11.55 3.97 5.94
CA PHE A 131 -12.29 5.09 6.52
C PHE A 131 -11.34 6.24 6.93
N ILE A 132 -10.24 5.93 7.61
CA ILE A 132 -9.23 6.91 8.04
C ILE A 132 -8.57 7.58 6.84
N TYR A 133 -8.26 6.84 5.80
CA TYR A 133 -7.67 7.39 4.58
C TYR A 133 -8.62 8.36 3.87
N ARG A 134 -9.92 8.10 3.88
CA ARG A 134 -10.94 9.03 3.35
C ARG A 134 -11.02 10.31 4.18
N GLU A 135 -11.06 10.21 5.51
CA GLU A 135 -11.09 11.37 6.39
C GLU A 135 -9.85 12.27 6.22
N ASN A 136 -8.71 11.70 5.88
CA ASN A 136 -7.47 12.43 5.63
C ASN A 136 -7.25 12.81 4.16
N ASN A 137 -8.27 12.71 3.30
CA ASN A 137 -8.22 13.00 1.86
C ASN A 137 -7.12 12.21 1.11
N LEU A 138 -6.73 11.06 1.61
CA LEU A 138 -5.76 10.17 0.98
C LEU A 138 -6.40 9.22 -0.03
N LEU A 139 -7.73 9.08 0.03
CA LEU A 139 -8.53 8.30 -0.90
C LEU A 139 -9.72 9.12 -1.37
N SER A 140 -10.04 9.07 -2.65
CA SER A 140 -11.32 9.52 -3.16
C SER A 140 -12.42 8.50 -2.83
N THR A 141 -13.67 8.97 -2.79
CA THR A 141 -14.83 8.12 -2.48
C THR A 141 -14.96 7.05 -3.56
N GLY A 142 -14.74 5.79 -3.20
CA GLY A 142 -14.87 4.64 -4.13
C GLY A 142 -13.55 4.05 -4.64
N GLU A 143 -12.39 4.66 -4.38
CA GLU A 143 -11.11 4.07 -4.76
C GLU A 143 -10.65 3.01 -3.75
N VAL A 144 -10.29 1.85 -4.27
CA VAL A 144 -9.45 0.88 -3.57
C VAL A 144 -8.04 1.45 -3.49
N ILE A 145 -7.35 1.26 -2.36
CA ILE A 145 -5.93 1.65 -2.25
C ILE A 145 -5.16 0.86 -3.30
N SER A 146 -4.79 1.51 -4.38
CA SER A 146 -3.89 0.93 -5.37
C SER A 146 -2.47 1.22 -4.93
N LEU A 147 -1.76 0.17 -4.51
CA LEU A 147 -0.36 0.25 -4.15
C LEU A 147 0.50 0.04 -5.39
N ILE A 148 1.44 0.94 -5.61
CA ILE A 148 2.38 0.89 -6.72
C ILE A 148 3.81 1.01 -6.23
N SER A 149 4.77 0.51 -7.02
CA SER A 149 6.19 0.58 -6.68
C SER A 149 6.63 2.01 -6.38
N ALA A 150 7.39 2.20 -5.30
CA ALA A 150 7.97 3.48 -4.94
C ALA A 150 9.15 3.90 -5.82
N HIS A 151 9.61 3.05 -6.74
CA HIS A 151 10.85 3.26 -7.51
C HIS A 151 10.86 4.57 -8.31
N GLU A 152 9.79 4.84 -9.06
CA GLU A 152 9.68 6.08 -9.84
C GLU A 152 9.55 7.31 -8.93
N ALA A 153 8.79 7.20 -7.84
CA ALA A 153 8.66 8.27 -6.85
C ALA A 153 10.00 8.58 -6.18
N LYS A 154 10.80 7.55 -5.86
CA LYS A 154 12.17 7.72 -5.35
C LYS A 154 13.04 8.45 -6.36
N SER A 155 12.98 8.07 -7.63
CA SER A 155 13.71 8.74 -8.71
C SER A 155 13.30 10.22 -8.84
N ALA A 156 12.02 10.53 -8.73
CA ALA A 156 11.51 11.90 -8.74
C ALA A 156 12.02 12.72 -7.53
N ILE A 157 11.98 12.12 -6.32
CA ILE A 157 12.51 12.78 -5.11
C ILE A 157 14.01 13.07 -5.27
N LEU A 158 14.80 12.10 -5.73
CA LEU A 158 16.22 12.29 -5.95
C LEU A 158 16.49 13.38 -7.01
N SER A 159 15.69 13.42 -8.08
CA SER A 159 15.76 14.48 -9.09
C SER A 159 15.51 15.88 -8.48
N MET A 160 14.51 16.01 -7.59
CA MET A 160 14.27 17.26 -6.86
C MET A 160 15.42 17.62 -5.90
N MET A 161 15.97 16.63 -5.18
CA MET A 161 17.14 16.83 -4.32
C MET A 161 18.39 17.27 -5.09
N PHE A 162 18.62 16.75 -6.30
CA PHE A 162 19.68 17.22 -7.20
C PHE A 162 19.51 18.68 -7.63
N ARG A 163 18.29 19.20 -7.65
CA ARG A 163 17.99 20.63 -7.85
C ARG A 163 18.10 21.46 -6.57
N ALA A 164 18.73 20.91 -5.54
CA ALA A 164 18.96 21.53 -4.24
C ALA A 164 17.70 21.75 -3.37
N MET A 165 16.62 21.01 -3.63
CA MET A 165 15.47 21.01 -2.75
C MET A 165 15.74 20.16 -1.52
N SER A 166 15.38 20.68 -0.34
CA SER A 166 15.37 19.91 0.91
C SER A 166 14.17 18.96 0.96
N THR A 167 14.15 18.05 1.92
CA THR A 167 12.99 17.19 2.17
C THR A 167 11.74 18.02 2.52
N GLU A 168 11.93 19.12 3.23
CA GLU A 168 10.88 20.07 3.61
C GLU A 168 10.32 20.80 2.38
N ASP A 169 11.18 21.28 1.47
CA ASP A 169 10.76 21.91 0.22
C ASP A 169 9.96 20.94 -0.65
N ILE A 170 10.41 19.69 -0.74
CA ILE A 170 9.72 18.63 -1.48
C ILE A 170 8.37 18.32 -0.82
N SER A 171 8.32 18.31 0.52
CA SER A 171 7.08 18.12 1.28
C SER A 171 6.07 19.21 0.99
N GLU A 172 6.50 20.46 1.00
CA GLU A 172 5.65 21.62 0.71
C GLU A 172 5.08 21.58 -0.71
N VAL A 173 5.94 21.33 -1.70
CA VAL A 173 5.51 21.31 -3.11
C VAL A 173 4.64 20.11 -3.46
N SER A 174 4.94 18.94 -2.88
CA SER A 174 4.21 17.69 -3.17
C SER A 174 2.97 17.50 -2.30
N GLY A 175 2.91 18.09 -1.12
CA GLY A 175 1.91 17.80 -0.09
C GLY A 175 2.07 16.39 0.50
N VAL A 176 3.29 15.81 0.41
CA VAL A 176 3.65 14.53 1.02
C VAL A 176 4.55 14.81 2.22
N SER A 177 4.31 14.18 3.36
CA SER A 177 5.07 14.47 4.57
C SER A 177 6.58 14.21 4.40
N ALA A 178 7.42 15.03 5.02
CA ALA A 178 8.88 14.88 5.01
C ALA A 178 9.31 13.48 5.50
N LYS A 179 8.64 12.95 6.52
CA LYS A 179 8.88 11.60 7.05
C LYS A 179 8.65 10.50 6.00
N MET A 180 7.60 10.64 5.18
CA MET A 180 7.32 9.73 4.07
C MET A 180 8.41 9.82 3.01
N ILE A 181 8.81 11.03 2.63
CA ILE A 181 9.89 11.27 1.66
C ILE A 181 11.18 10.61 2.14
N ASP A 182 11.56 10.79 3.40
CA ASP A 182 12.72 10.14 4.00
C ASP A 182 12.62 8.61 4.00
N SER A 183 11.44 8.05 4.26
CA SER A 183 11.20 6.61 4.21
C SER A 183 11.41 6.03 2.80
N ILE A 184 10.95 6.75 1.77
CA ILE A 184 11.12 6.33 0.37
C ILE A 184 12.60 6.39 -0.04
N VAL A 185 13.27 7.50 0.28
CA VAL A 185 14.67 7.71 -0.08
C VAL A 185 15.58 6.65 0.55
N ASN A 186 15.31 6.29 1.80
CA ASN A 186 16.10 5.30 2.55
C ASN A 186 15.65 3.84 2.34
N ASP A 187 14.84 3.55 1.32
CA ASP A 187 14.32 2.21 0.99
C ASP A 187 13.56 1.51 2.13
N ARG A 188 13.08 2.29 3.11
CA ARG A 188 12.21 1.77 4.16
C ARG A 188 10.79 1.54 3.66
N ARG A 189 10.48 2.08 2.47
CA ARG A 189 9.19 1.97 1.82
C ARG A 189 9.38 1.67 0.34
N THR A 190 8.90 0.52 -0.08
CA THR A 190 9.05 0.00 -1.45
C THR A 190 7.80 0.15 -2.30
N VAL A 191 6.66 0.40 -1.65
CA VAL A 191 5.36 0.63 -2.32
C VAL A 191 4.67 1.85 -1.73
N LEU A 192 3.84 2.51 -2.54
CA LEU A 192 3.12 3.74 -2.20
C LEU A 192 1.69 3.67 -2.69
N PRO A 193 0.74 4.33 -2.00
CA PRO A 193 -0.56 4.62 -2.59
C PRO A 193 -0.41 5.41 -3.89
N ALA A 194 -1.20 5.05 -4.90
CA ALA A 194 -1.12 5.64 -6.24
C ALA A 194 -1.23 7.17 -6.24
N ASN A 195 -2.07 7.73 -5.35
CA ASN A 195 -2.22 9.17 -5.21
C ASN A 195 -0.96 9.84 -4.64
N VAL A 196 -0.25 9.21 -3.71
CA VAL A 196 1.04 9.73 -3.17
C VAL A 196 2.12 9.69 -4.24
N HIS A 197 2.20 8.59 -4.98
CA HIS A 197 3.10 8.46 -6.12
C HIS A 197 2.83 9.57 -7.14
N ALA A 198 1.57 9.75 -7.55
CA ALA A 198 1.17 10.80 -8.51
C ALA A 198 1.53 12.21 -8.03
N LYS A 199 1.39 12.51 -6.73
CA LYS A 199 1.78 13.79 -6.13
C LYS A 199 3.29 14.05 -6.27
N LEU A 200 4.12 13.04 -5.98
CA LEU A 200 5.58 13.15 -6.08
C LEU A 200 6.04 13.34 -7.53
N ILE A 201 5.50 12.53 -8.46
CA ILE A 201 5.80 12.68 -9.90
C ILE A 201 5.35 14.04 -10.42
N SER A 202 4.16 14.51 -10.01
CA SER A 202 3.65 15.83 -10.41
C SER A 202 4.52 16.97 -9.85
N ALA A 203 5.00 16.84 -8.60
CA ALA A 203 5.90 17.82 -7.98
C ALA A 203 7.22 17.89 -8.73
N ASP A 204 7.82 16.75 -9.08
CA ASP A 204 9.04 16.73 -9.88
C ASP A 204 8.86 17.43 -11.23
N LYS A 205 7.79 17.12 -11.96
CA LYS A 205 7.47 17.78 -13.25
C LYS A 205 7.27 19.28 -13.12
N ARG A 206 6.56 19.75 -12.08
CA ARG A 206 6.32 21.19 -11.86
C ARG A 206 7.57 21.96 -11.50
N THR A 207 8.54 21.30 -10.86
CA THR A 207 9.78 21.91 -10.42
C THR A 207 10.92 21.77 -11.45
N GLN A 208 10.68 21.10 -12.58
CA GLN A 208 11.63 21.05 -13.69
C GLN A 208 11.84 22.46 -14.27
N GLY A 209 13.09 22.89 -14.32
CA GLY A 209 13.48 24.22 -14.82
C GLY A 209 13.42 25.36 -13.79
N THR A 210 12.96 25.12 -12.57
CA THR A 210 13.07 26.09 -11.48
C THR A 210 14.39 25.91 -10.73
N HIS A 211 15.17 27.01 -10.61
CA HIS A 211 16.33 27.03 -9.72
C HIS A 211 15.82 27.34 -8.30
N PHE A 212 15.81 26.35 -7.44
CA PHE A 212 15.53 26.57 -6.03
C PHE A 212 16.79 27.15 -5.36
N SER A 213 16.64 28.30 -4.75
CA SER A 213 17.60 28.78 -3.76
C SER A 213 17.25 28.04 -2.46
N PRO A 214 18.16 27.28 -1.83
CA PRO A 214 17.84 26.52 -0.65
C PRO A 214 17.35 27.48 0.44
N ALA A 215 16.07 27.35 0.80
CA ALA A 215 15.46 28.10 1.91
C ALA A 215 15.98 27.62 3.27
N SER A 216 16.62 26.46 3.32
CA SER A 216 17.19 25.84 4.52
C SER A 216 18.71 25.88 4.53
N SER A 217 19.32 25.64 5.70
CA SER A 217 20.74 25.65 6.01
C SER A 217 21.64 24.70 5.17
N TRP A 218 21.10 24.10 4.12
CA TRP A 218 21.86 23.20 3.25
C TRP A 218 22.45 23.96 2.09
N SER A 219 23.77 23.96 2.04
CA SER A 219 24.44 24.43 0.83
C SER A 219 24.16 23.46 -0.33
N ARG A 220 24.16 23.98 -1.58
CA ARG A 220 24.03 23.15 -2.80
C ARG A 220 25.00 21.96 -2.81
N ALA A 221 26.19 22.15 -2.19
CA ALA A 221 27.21 21.12 -2.03
C ALA A 221 26.81 20.00 -1.05
N GLU A 222 26.04 20.32 -0.01
CA GLU A 222 25.54 19.33 0.96
C GLU A 222 24.37 18.52 0.40
N ALA A 223 23.45 19.15 -0.32
CA ALA A 223 22.39 18.47 -1.04
C ALA A 223 22.97 17.49 -2.07
N TYR A 224 23.98 17.91 -2.83
CA TYR A 224 24.70 17.07 -3.79
C TYR A 224 25.44 15.90 -3.12
N ARG A 225 26.10 16.12 -1.98
CA ARG A 225 26.78 15.07 -1.21
C ARG A 225 25.80 14.04 -0.68
N LYS A 226 24.67 14.47 -0.11
CA LYS A 226 23.65 13.58 0.45
C LYS A 226 22.98 12.76 -0.65
N ALA A 227 22.63 13.37 -1.79
CA ALA A 227 22.10 12.66 -2.94
C ALA A 227 23.10 11.61 -3.47
N ARG A 228 24.37 11.94 -3.57
CA ARG A 228 25.44 11.02 -4.00
C ARG A 228 25.70 9.89 -3.02
N GLN A 229 25.65 10.16 -1.70
CA GLN A 229 25.73 9.13 -0.66
C GLN A 229 24.56 8.13 -0.74
N LEU A 230 23.36 8.62 -0.95
CA LEU A 230 22.16 7.79 -1.10
C LEU A 230 22.23 6.89 -2.34
N ILE A 231 22.71 7.42 -3.46
CA ILE A 231 22.91 6.64 -4.69
C ILE A 231 23.99 5.57 -4.50
N SER A 232 25.10 5.91 -3.82
CA SER A 232 26.20 4.96 -3.59
C SER A 232 25.85 3.89 -2.55
N SER A 233 24.98 4.17 -1.57
CA SER A 233 24.56 3.20 -0.56
C SER A 233 23.51 2.22 -1.08
N THR A 234 22.76 2.60 -2.11
CA THR A 234 21.72 1.73 -2.70
C THR A 234 22.23 0.80 -3.81
N GLY A 235 23.50 0.95 -4.25
CA GLY A 235 24.18 0.01 -5.16
C GLY A 235 23.47 -0.31 -6.48
N LYS A 236 22.48 0.46 -6.87
CA LYS A 236 21.59 0.16 -8.00
C LYS A 236 21.37 1.39 -8.89
N PHE A 237 22.45 1.90 -9.47
CA PHE A 237 22.36 2.70 -10.69
C PHE A 237 23.65 2.54 -11.49
N LEU A 238 23.71 1.51 -12.27
CA LEU A 238 24.40 1.40 -13.55
C LEU A 238 23.57 0.52 -14.44
#